data_7b658ab41f1af2c1ffd5f55347860409
#
_entry.id   7b658ab41f1af2c1ffd5f55347860409
#
_cell.length_a   1.000
_cell.length_b   1.000
_cell.length_c   1.000
_cell.angle_alpha   90.00
_cell.angle_beta   90.00
_cell.angle_gamma   90.00
#
_symmetry.space_group_name_H-M   'P 1'
#
loop_
_entity.id
_entity.type
_entity.pdbx_description
1 polymer ?
#
loop_
_entity_poly.entity_id
_entity_poly.type
_entity_poly.pdbx_seq_one_letter_code
_entity_poly.pdbx_strand_id
1 'polypeptide(L)'
;MSDKPKFVYVTYIRTTPEKVWAALTDPQTIKKFWFGITAECDFKPGSPWCLKFEDGRTADTGEILEAVPPHRLVIRWRNEFRPELKAEGWSRCTMEIAMADYYPDFGGKAVKLTIRHEVESEGGGKFIEAVSGGWPKILSNLKSLLETGDVTFRM
;
A
#
# COMPACT_ATOMS: atom_id res chain seq x y z
N MET A 1 -9.16 -25.73 9.14
CA MET A 1 -9.07 -24.30 8.74
C MET A 1 -7.62 -23.91 8.62
N SER A 2 -7.25 -23.41 7.47
CA SER A 2 -5.90 -22.92 7.27
C SER A 2 -5.87 -21.44 7.64
N ASP A 3 -4.98 -21.08 8.55
CA ASP A 3 -4.70 -19.70 8.89
C ASP A 3 -3.57 -19.22 7.99
N LYS A 4 -3.95 -18.61 6.87
CA LYS A 4 -2.96 -17.99 5.99
C LYS A 4 -2.40 -16.75 6.67
N PRO A 5 -1.08 -16.53 6.59
CA PRO A 5 -0.48 -15.31 7.14
C PRO A 5 -1.11 -14.06 6.55
N LYS A 6 -1.32 -13.07 7.41
CA LYS A 6 -1.86 -11.77 6.99
C LYS A 6 -1.35 -10.67 7.91
N PHE A 7 -1.39 -9.44 7.39
CA PHE A 7 -1.01 -8.24 8.11
C PHE A 7 -2.09 -7.19 7.88
N VAL A 8 -2.54 -6.56 8.96
CA VAL A 8 -3.51 -5.46 8.89
C VAL A 8 -2.91 -4.26 9.61
N TYR A 9 -2.92 -3.12 8.93
CA TYR A 9 -2.40 -1.87 9.48
C TYR A 9 -3.39 -0.75 9.21
N VAL A 10 -3.66 0.05 10.23
CA VAL A 10 -4.58 1.18 10.15
C VAL A 10 -3.84 2.45 10.53
N THR A 11 -3.99 3.49 9.73
CA THR A 11 -3.48 4.83 10.06
C THR A 11 -4.54 5.87 9.75
N TYR A 12 -4.44 7.02 10.42
CA TYR A 12 -5.37 8.13 10.21
C TYR A 12 -4.59 9.33 9.69
N ILE A 13 -5.07 9.93 8.62
CA ILE A 13 -4.38 11.02 7.91
C ILE A 13 -5.33 12.21 7.83
N ARG A 14 -4.83 13.37 8.20
CA ARG A 14 -5.58 14.63 8.12
C ARG A 14 -5.60 15.14 6.68
N THR A 15 -6.52 14.60 5.90
CA THR A 15 -6.66 14.90 4.48
C THR A 15 -8.06 14.46 4.00
N THR A 16 -8.25 14.32 2.69
CA THR A 16 -9.50 13.83 2.10
C THR A 16 -9.28 12.48 1.42
N PRO A 17 -10.35 11.68 1.24
CA PRO A 17 -10.23 10.40 0.53
C PRO A 17 -9.68 10.57 -0.88
N GLU A 18 -10.07 11.64 -1.58
CA GLU A 18 -9.63 11.93 -2.95
C GLU A 18 -8.12 12.17 -3.00
N LYS A 19 -7.57 12.86 -1.99
CA LYS A 19 -6.12 13.11 -1.93
C LYS A 19 -5.34 11.85 -1.59
N VAL A 20 -5.87 10.98 -0.73
CA VAL A 20 -5.25 9.68 -0.45
C VAL A 20 -5.26 8.81 -1.70
N TRP A 21 -6.38 8.75 -2.39
CA TRP A 21 -6.49 7.99 -3.64
C TRP A 21 -5.49 8.50 -4.69
N ALA A 22 -5.43 9.81 -4.88
CA ALA A 22 -4.50 10.41 -5.82
C ALA A 22 -3.06 10.06 -5.48
N ALA A 23 -2.69 10.11 -4.21
CA ALA A 23 -1.33 9.77 -3.77
C ALA A 23 -0.99 8.29 -4.01
N LEU A 24 -1.95 7.39 -3.76
CA LEU A 24 -1.74 5.94 -3.93
C LEU A 24 -1.69 5.51 -5.40
N THR A 25 -2.20 6.34 -6.32
CA THR A 25 -2.31 5.99 -7.74
C THR A 25 -1.52 6.90 -8.67
N ASP A 26 -0.73 7.82 -8.13
CA ASP A 26 0.12 8.69 -8.94
C ASP A 26 1.59 8.27 -8.80
N PRO A 27 2.25 7.83 -9.89
CA PRO A 27 3.64 7.38 -9.84
C PRO A 27 4.61 8.41 -9.27
N GLN A 28 4.41 9.70 -9.54
CA GLN A 28 5.29 10.75 -9.01
C GLN A 28 5.18 10.88 -7.50
N THR A 29 3.96 10.78 -6.97
CA THR A 29 3.72 10.83 -5.53
C THR A 29 4.20 9.55 -4.85
N ILE A 30 3.94 8.39 -5.44
CA ILE A 30 4.41 7.09 -4.94
C ILE A 30 5.94 7.13 -4.74
N LYS A 31 6.67 7.67 -5.69
CA LYS A 31 8.11 7.80 -5.61
C LYS A 31 8.56 8.59 -4.37
N LYS A 32 7.79 9.61 -3.99
CA LYS A 32 8.11 10.47 -2.84
C LYS A 32 7.95 9.74 -1.51
N PHE A 33 6.85 8.98 -1.33
CA PHE A 33 6.60 8.35 -0.03
C PHE A 33 7.09 6.90 0.05
N TRP A 34 7.37 6.26 -1.07
CA TRP A 34 7.77 4.84 -1.11
C TRP A 34 9.26 4.68 -1.47
N PHE A 35 10.10 5.44 -0.79
CA PHE A 35 11.58 5.30 -0.85
C PHE A 35 12.17 5.27 -2.25
N GLY A 36 11.68 6.14 -3.16
CA GLY A 36 12.19 6.22 -4.52
C GLY A 36 11.68 5.16 -5.48
N ILE A 37 10.74 4.31 -5.04
CA ILE A 37 10.14 3.28 -5.90
C ILE A 37 9.33 3.95 -7.01
N THR A 38 9.47 3.44 -8.23
CA THR A 38 8.67 3.86 -9.38
C THR A 38 7.58 2.83 -9.63
N ALA A 39 6.34 3.29 -9.74
CA ALA A 39 5.20 2.43 -10.09
C ALA A 39 4.89 2.56 -11.57
N GLU A 40 4.74 1.42 -12.25
CA GLU A 40 4.29 1.35 -13.65
C GLU A 40 2.93 0.67 -13.64
N CYS A 41 1.85 1.46 -13.81
CA CYS A 41 0.49 0.94 -13.73
C CYS A 41 -0.51 2.00 -14.15
N ASP A 42 -1.61 1.58 -14.77
CA ASP A 42 -2.73 2.45 -15.11
C ASP A 42 -3.76 2.54 -13.96
N PHE A 43 -3.62 1.70 -12.93
CA PHE A 43 -4.51 1.64 -11.77
C PHE A 43 -5.98 1.43 -12.14
N LYS A 44 -6.23 0.67 -13.19
CA LYS A 44 -7.58 0.24 -13.60
C LYS A 44 -7.71 -1.27 -13.41
N PRO A 45 -8.90 -1.78 -13.13
CA PRO A 45 -9.09 -3.23 -12.98
C PRO A 45 -8.51 -3.99 -14.16
N GLY A 46 -7.71 -5.02 -13.88
CA GLY A 46 -7.06 -5.84 -14.89
C GLY A 46 -5.72 -5.30 -15.41
N SER A 47 -5.33 -4.08 -15.07
CA SER A 47 -4.06 -3.53 -15.54
C SER A 47 -2.88 -4.18 -14.84
N PRO A 48 -1.77 -4.41 -15.56
CA PRO A 48 -0.52 -4.86 -14.92
C PRO A 48 -0.02 -3.83 -13.92
N TRP A 49 0.62 -4.30 -12.87
CA TRP A 49 1.21 -3.48 -11.84
C TRP A 49 2.65 -3.91 -11.61
N CYS A 50 3.56 -2.95 -11.58
CA CYS A 50 4.99 -3.22 -11.41
C CYS A 50 5.63 -2.10 -10.60
N LEU A 51 6.40 -2.48 -9.58
CA LEU A 51 7.23 -1.55 -8.82
C LEU A 51 8.69 -1.79 -9.19
N LYS A 52 9.42 -0.70 -9.43
CA LYS A 52 10.84 -0.74 -9.79
C LYS A 52 11.66 0.12 -8.84
N PHE A 53 12.87 -0.35 -8.54
CA PHE A 53 13.89 0.45 -7.86
C PHE A 53 14.40 1.55 -8.80
N GLU A 54 15.10 2.54 -8.23
CA GLU A 54 15.68 3.62 -9.04
C GLU A 54 16.66 3.12 -10.10
N ASP A 55 17.37 2.01 -9.84
CA ASP A 55 18.31 1.42 -10.78
C ASP A 55 17.65 0.61 -11.90
N GLY A 56 16.31 0.55 -11.92
CA GLY A 56 15.53 -0.15 -12.94
C GLY A 56 15.22 -1.60 -12.65
N ARG A 57 15.78 -2.17 -11.56
CA ARG A 57 15.44 -3.55 -11.19
C ARG A 57 13.99 -3.64 -10.75
N THR A 58 13.33 -4.74 -11.09
CA THR A 58 11.95 -5.01 -10.68
C THR A 58 11.91 -5.41 -9.22
N ALA A 59 11.14 -4.66 -8.43
CA ALA A 59 10.93 -4.96 -7.01
C ALA A 59 9.75 -5.92 -6.81
N ASP A 60 8.61 -5.59 -7.40
CA ASP A 60 7.37 -6.35 -7.23
C ASP A 60 6.56 -6.31 -8.52
N THR A 61 5.72 -7.33 -8.73
CA THR A 61 4.80 -7.38 -9.88
C THR A 61 3.42 -7.85 -9.45
N GLY A 62 2.46 -7.64 -10.32
CA GLY A 62 1.09 -8.12 -10.11
C GLY A 62 0.10 -7.47 -11.06
N GLU A 63 -1.12 -7.34 -10.58
CA GLU A 63 -2.19 -6.71 -11.33
C GLU A 63 -3.20 -6.06 -10.39
N ILE A 64 -3.95 -5.11 -10.93
CA ILE A 64 -5.03 -4.46 -10.19
C ILE A 64 -6.26 -5.36 -10.28
N LEU A 65 -6.72 -5.85 -9.12
CA LEU A 65 -7.92 -6.69 -9.06
C LEU A 65 -9.19 -5.86 -8.95
N GLU A 66 -9.14 -4.76 -8.17
CA GLU A 66 -10.25 -3.83 -8.02
C GLU A 66 -9.71 -2.40 -7.90
N ALA A 67 -10.44 -1.45 -8.47
CA ALA A 67 -10.17 -0.03 -8.30
C ALA A 67 -11.51 0.71 -8.25
N VAL A 68 -11.89 1.14 -7.05
CA VAL A 68 -13.14 1.89 -6.81
C VAL A 68 -12.76 3.22 -6.17
N PRO A 69 -12.45 4.25 -7.00
CA PRO A 69 -12.05 5.56 -6.49
C PRO A 69 -13.16 6.23 -5.69
N PRO A 70 -12.86 6.91 -4.60
CA PRO A 70 -11.59 6.97 -3.88
C PRO A 70 -11.55 6.01 -2.67
N HIS A 71 -12.26 4.88 -2.72
CA HIS A 71 -12.56 4.06 -1.54
C HIS A 71 -11.80 2.75 -1.43
N ARG A 72 -11.44 2.12 -2.55
CA ARG A 72 -10.89 0.77 -2.48
C ARG A 72 -9.96 0.48 -3.65
N LEU A 73 -8.78 -0.06 -3.33
CA LEU A 73 -7.80 -0.52 -4.31
C LEU A 73 -7.32 -1.90 -3.86
N VAL A 74 -7.40 -2.89 -4.76
CA VAL A 74 -6.93 -4.24 -4.46
C VAL A 74 -5.90 -4.64 -5.51
N ILE A 75 -4.71 -5.02 -5.04
CA ILE A 75 -3.57 -5.37 -5.88
C ILE A 75 -3.18 -6.82 -5.60
N ARG A 76 -3.08 -7.64 -6.64
CA ARG A 76 -2.44 -8.93 -6.55
C ARG A 76 -0.94 -8.70 -6.68
N TRP A 77 -0.14 -9.28 -5.78
CA TRP A 77 1.23 -8.83 -5.51
C TRP A 77 2.17 -9.99 -5.28
N ARG A 78 3.33 -9.97 -5.94
CA ARG A 78 4.42 -10.91 -5.66
C ARG A 78 5.74 -10.14 -5.60
N ASN A 79 6.57 -10.47 -4.59
CA ASN A 79 7.91 -9.94 -4.50
C ASN A 79 8.79 -10.59 -5.58
N GLU A 80 9.57 -9.78 -6.30
CA GLU A 80 10.40 -10.25 -7.41
C GLU A 80 11.90 -10.20 -7.13
N PHE A 81 12.34 -9.38 -6.16
CA PHE A 81 13.77 -9.16 -5.98
C PHE A 81 14.43 -10.04 -4.91
N ARG A 82 13.66 -10.70 -4.08
CA ARG A 82 14.16 -11.65 -3.08
C ARG A 82 13.65 -13.04 -3.42
N PRO A 83 14.54 -13.98 -3.81
CA PRO A 83 14.09 -15.31 -4.23
C PRO A 83 13.26 -16.05 -3.20
N GLU A 84 13.60 -15.94 -1.91
CA GLU A 84 12.87 -16.57 -0.83
C GLU A 84 11.44 -16.03 -0.65
N LEU A 85 11.23 -14.75 -0.98
CA LEU A 85 9.91 -14.14 -0.93
C LEU A 85 9.11 -14.43 -2.19
N LYS A 86 9.78 -14.42 -3.34
CA LYS A 86 9.14 -14.77 -4.60
C LYS A 86 8.63 -16.20 -4.58
N ALA A 87 9.39 -17.11 -3.96
CA ALA A 87 9.01 -18.51 -3.84
C ALA A 87 7.74 -18.72 -3.00
N GLU A 88 7.39 -17.77 -2.14
CA GLU A 88 6.15 -17.83 -1.35
C GLU A 88 4.91 -17.50 -2.19
N GLY A 89 5.10 -17.00 -3.40
CA GLY A 89 4.02 -16.82 -4.35
C GLY A 89 3.28 -15.50 -4.23
N TRP A 90 1.99 -15.54 -4.58
CA TRP A 90 1.15 -14.36 -4.70
C TRP A 90 0.46 -13.98 -3.40
N SER A 91 0.19 -12.70 -3.26
CA SER A 91 -0.56 -12.14 -2.15
C SER A 91 -1.61 -11.17 -2.69
N ARG A 92 -2.50 -10.75 -1.81
CA ARG A 92 -3.51 -9.74 -2.12
C ARG A 92 -3.37 -8.61 -1.12
N CYS A 93 -3.15 -7.40 -1.64
CA CYS A 93 -3.10 -6.19 -0.84
C CYS A 93 -4.38 -5.39 -1.06
N THR A 94 -5.18 -5.24 -0.01
CA THR A 94 -6.40 -4.45 -0.05
C THR A 94 -6.16 -3.15 0.70
N MET A 95 -6.42 -2.03 0.01
CA MET A 95 -6.34 -0.68 0.59
C MET A 95 -7.74 -0.10 0.64
N GLU A 96 -8.20 0.26 1.85
CA GLU A 96 -9.53 0.83 2.04
C GLU A 96 -9.41 2.23 2.62
N ILE A 97 -10.16 3.17 2.04
CA ILE A 97 -10.11 4.60 2.35
C ILE A 97 -11.50 5.04 2.76
N ALA A 98 -11.63 5.59 3.97
CA ALA A 98 -12.90 6.08 4.48
C ALA A 98 -12.69 7.29 5.38
N MET A 99 -13.70 8.16 5.48
CA MET A 99 -13.69 9.21 6.49
C MET A 99 -14.02 8.61 7.84
N ALA A 100 -13.38 9.12 8.88
CA ALA A 100 -13.63 8.69 10.25
C ALA A 100 -13.72 9.90 11.17
N ASP A 101 -14.64 9.84 12.11
CA ASP A 101 -14.78 10.82 13.18
C ASP A 101 -14.10 10.28 14.44
N TYR A 102 -13.56 11.18 15.27
CA TYR A 102 -12.99 10.75 16.55
C TYR A 102 -14.10 10.18 17.43
N TYR A 103 -15.14 10.98 17.67
CA TYR A 103 -16.41 10.56 18.27
C TYR A 103 -17.52 11.38 17.63
N PRO A 104 -18.74 10.85 17.53
CA PRO A 104 -19.84 11.58 16.88
C PRO A 104 -20.08 12.99 17.44
N ASP A 105 -19.83 13.20 18.74
CA ASP A 105 -20.12 14.48 19.40
C ASP A 105 -18.92 15.39 19.58
N PHE A 106 -17.70 14.96 19.18
CA PHE A 106 -16.49 15.73 19.46
C PHE A 106 -15.83 16.34 18.23
N GLY A 107 -16.38 16.12 17.05
CA GLY A 107 -15.76 16.61 15.81
C GLY A 107 -14.39 16.00 15.56
N GLY A 108 -13.66 16.58 14.63
CA GLY A 108 -12.34 16.06 14.25
C GLY A 108 -12.46 14.88 13.30
N LYS A 109 -12.31 15.17 11.98
CA LYS A 109 -12.39 14.17 10.92
C LYS A 109 -11.02 13.91 10.35
N ALA A 110 -10.75 12.66 10.02
CA ALA A 110 -9.54 12.25 9.31
C ALA A 110 -9.87 11.10 8.39
N VAL A 111 -9.02 10.85 7.41
CA VAL A 111 -9.15 9.66 6.58
C VAL A 111 -8.59 8.47 7.34
N LYS A 112 -9.37 7.40 7.41
CA LYS A 112 -8.91 6.10 7.87
C LYS A 112 -8.42 5.32 6.67
N LEU A 113 -7.13 5.02 6.63
CA LEU A 113 -6.53 4.17 5.61
C LEU A 113 -6.19 2.82 6.22
N THR A 114 -6.78 1.76 5.67
CA THR A 114 -6.55 0.40 6.11
C THR A 114 -5.81 -0.36 5.03
N ILE A 115 -4.69 -1.00 5.40
CA ILE A 115 -3.95 -1.91 4.55
C ILE A 115 -4.18 -3.32 5.08
N ARG A 116 -4.66 -4.21 4.23
CA ARG A 116 -4.77 -5.64 4.54
C ARG A 116 -3.98 -6.40 3.51
N HIS A 117 -2.92 -7.07 3.95
CA HIS A 117 -2.04 -7.83 3.07
C HIS A 117 -2.14 -9.31 3.46
N GLU A 118 -2.63 -10.13 2.54
CA GLU A 118 -2.90 -11.55 2.77
C GLU A 118 -2.20 -12.38 1.70
N VAL A 119 -1.54 -13.48 2.11
CA VAL A 119 -0.94 -14.39 1.13
C VAL A 119 -1.98 -15.36 0.62
N GLU A 120 -1.81 -15.82 -0.64
CA GLU A 120 -2.72 -16.78 -1.26
C GLU A 120 -2.43 -18.22 -0.84
N SER A 121 -1.19 -18.50 -0.40
CA SER A 121 -0.78 -19.82 0.05
C SER A 121 -0.52 -19.82 1.56
N GLU A 122 -0.47 -21.00 2.16
CA GLU A 122 -0.23 -21.14 3.60
C GLU A 122 1.22 -20.84 3.99
N GLY A 123 2.15 -20.82 3.03
CA GLY A 123 3.58 -20.69 3.28
C GLY A 123 4.12 -19.26 3.24
N GLY A 124 3.29 -18.23 3.31
CA GLY A 124 3.69 -16.85 3.09
C GLY A 124 4.24 -16.09 4.29
N GLY A 125 4.68 -16.75 5.36
CA GLY A 125 5.06 -16.08 6.60
C GLY A 125 6.23 -15.11 6.49
N LYS A 126 7.23 -15.41 5.68
CA LYS A 126 8.40 -14.53 5.51
C LYS A 126 8.02 -13.25 4.77
N PHE A 127 7.16 -13.37 3.76
CA PHE A 127 6.68 -12.21 3.01
C PHE A 127 5.86 -11.28 3.92
N ILE A 128 4.95 -11.83 4.70
CA ILE A 128 4.14 -11.04 5.64
C ILE A 128 5.02 -10.37 6.69
N GLU A 129 6.03 -11.07 7.21
CA GLU A 129 6.99 -10.46 8.15
C GLU A 129 7.70 -9.27 7.50
N ALA A 130 8.14 -9.41 6.25
CA ALA A 130 8.81 -8.34 5.52
C ALA A 130 7.91 -7.11 5.33
N VAL A 131 6.67 -7.30 4.87
CA VAL A 131 5.75 -6.17 4.66
C VAL A 131 5.27 -5.57 5.98
N SER A 132 5.21 -6.35 7.06
CA SER A 132 4.84 -5.81 8.37
C SER A 132 5.86 -4.82 8.90
N GLY A 133 7.13 -4.94 8.49
CA GLY A 133 8.16 -3.96 8.78
C GLY A 133 8.15 -2.77 7.83
N GLY A 134 7.75 -3.00 6.58
CA GLY A 134 7.75 -1.97 5.54
C GLY A 134 6.55 -1.04 5.57
N TRP A 135 5.34 -1.57 5.70
CA TRP A 135 4.12 -0.76 5.64
C TRP A 135 4.07 0.40 6.63
N PRO A 136 4.42 0.22 7.93
CA PRO A 136 4.40 1.35 8.86
C PRO A 136 5.31 2.50 8.43
N LYS A 137 6.47 2.20 7.85
CA LYS A 137 7.41 3.22 7.37
C LYS A 137 6.88 3.92 6.13
N ILE A 138 6.37 3.16 5.17
CA ILE A 138 5.78 3.70 3.93
C ILE A 138 4.61 4.61 4.27
N LEU A 139 3.71 4.18 5.15
CA LEU A 139 2.52 4.96 5.50
C LEU A 139 2.84 6.15 6.40
N SER A 140 3.93 6.09 7.19
CA SER A 140 4.41 7.26 7.92
C SER A 140 4.86 8.34 6.95
N ASN A 141 5.56 7.95 5.87
CA ASN A 141 5.94 8.89 4.82
C ASN A 141 4.71 9.46 4.10
N LEU A 142 3.73 8.63 3.77
CA LEU A 142 2.50 9.07 3.11
C LEU A 142 1.73 10.07 3.99
N LYS A 143 1.54 9.72 5.26
CA LYS A 143 0.85 10.58 6.22
C LYS A 143 1.55 11.93 6.34
N SER A 144 2.85 11.92 6.55
CA SER A 144 3.63 13.15 6.67
C SER A 144 3.55 13.99 5.41
N LEU A 145 3.68 13.36 4.24
CA LEU A 145 3.61 14.06 2.95
C LEU A 145 2.25 14.75 2.76
N LEU A 146 1.15 14.06 3.07
CA LEU A 146 -0.19 14.62 2.88
C LEU A 146 -0.54 15.69 3.94
N GLU A 147 0.01 15.59 5.14
CA GLU A 147 -0.27 16.53 6.23
C GLU A 147 0.66 17.74 6.23
N THR A 148 1.91 17.57 5.82
CA THR A 148 2.94 18.62 5.94
C THR A 148 3.63 19.00 4.63
N GLY A 149 3.51 18.20 3.60
CA GLY A 149 4.22 18.40 2.33
C GLY A 149 5.60 17.76 2.27
N ASP A 150 6.05 17.10 3.34
CA ASP A 150 7.35 16.44 3.40
C ASP A 150 7.24 15.07 4.07
N VAL A 151 8.19 14.19 3.79
CA VAL A 151 8.17 12.82 4.31
C VAL A 151 8.91 12.69 5.63
N THR A 152 8.59 11.63 6.39
CA THR A 152 9.25 11.32 7.65
C THR A 152 10.68 10.80 7.42
N PHE A 153 10.80 9.84 6.51
CA PHE A 153 12.09 9.25 6.15
C PHE A 153 12.58 9.88 4.85
N ARG A 154 13.54 10.78 4.97
CA ARG A 154 14.17 11.42 3.79
C ARG A 154 15.27 10.53 3.25
N MET A 155 15.39 10.50 1.92
CA MET A 155 16.45 9.77 1.23
C MET A 155 17.63 10.71 0.95
#